data_0bbb1d483137f6546af462f84cf659a0
#
_entry.id   0bbb1d483137f6546af462f84cf659a0
#
_cell.length_a   1.000
_cell.length_b   1.000
_cell.length_c   1.000
_cell.angle_alpha   90.00
_cell.angle_beta   90.00
_cell.angle_gamma   90.00
#
_symmetry.space_group_name_H-M   'P 1'
#
loop_
_entity.id
_entity.type
_entity.pdbx_description
1 polymer ?
#
loop_
_entity_poly.entity_id
_entity_poly.type
_entity_poly.pdbx_seq_one_letter_code
_entity_poly.pdbx_strand_id
1 'polypeptide(L)'
;MRMLVLGAGLQGSACAYDLLQNPDVKQVRIADLHVEHLPEFLKPYSGERLIPTPLDVRDHEAVRALFREADAVMSAIPYYFNGDLAKIAAEVGTNFCDLGGNTEIVLQQKQLDAQAKAKNVTIIPDCGLAPGMVNILAEYGIKNLDSVDSVKIFVGGLPQNPEPPLNYQIVYSLEGVLDYYTTLSWVLRDSKKQQVVALSEREPVIFDAPVGKLEAFHTAGGLSDMASRYEGKIPTMEYKTLRYPGHAEIMEAIRELGFLGLDPVDVKGTKIVPRDLAVAVMGKKLTKPKGLDLVALRVVVTGTKNGAPKTLGWELVDHYDEAHGISAMMRTTGYSLSITGQLQARGDIKPAGVFTPDECMPAELYIAELAKRGIKIRSL
;
A
#
# COMPACT_ATOMS: atom_id res chain seq x y z
N MET A 1 5.72 11.79 -21.03
CA MET A 1 4.48 11.57 -20.29
C MET A 1 4.19 12.77 -19.39
N ARG A 2 2.91 13.12 -19.23
CA ARG A 2 2.42 14.12 -18.25
C ARG A 2 1.70 13.35 -17.14
N MET A 3 2.17 13.46 -15.93
CA MET A 3 1.72 12.67 -14.81
C MET A 3 1.04 13.56 -13.77
N LEU A 4 -0.05 13.11 -13.18
CA LEU A 4 -0.75 13.80 -12.09
C LEU A 4 -0.69 12.93 -10.83
N VAL A 5 -0.17 13.50 -9.75
CA VAL A 5 -0.18 12.89 -8.43
C VAL A 5 -1.16 13.66 -7.55
N LEU A 6 -2.14 12.97 -6.99
CA LEU A 6 -3.06 13.51 -5.98
C LEU A 6 -2.52 13.19 -4.58
N GLY A 7 -2.32 14.23 -3.78
CA GLY A 7 -1.72 14.16 -2.47
C GLY A 7 -0.23 14.55 -2.47
N ALA A 8 0.13 15.55 -1.65
CA ALA A 8 1.49 16.01 -1.41
C ALA A 8 2.06 15.52 -0.06
N GLY A 9 1.43 14.50 0.53
CA GLY A 9 1.92 13.81 1.73
C GLY A 9 3.14 12.93 1.44
N LEU A 10 3.53 12.10 2.40
CA LEU A 10 4.73 11.24 2.30
C LEU A 10 4.74 10.40 1.02
N GLN A 11 3.66 9.67 0.75
CA GLN A 11 3.60 8.71 -0.36
C GLN A 11 3.49 9.42 -1.72
N GLY A 12 2.65 10.46 -1.83
CA GLY A 12 2.52 11.21 -3.07
C GLY A 12 3.78 11.98 -3.42
N SER A 13 4.48 12.53 -2.43
CA SER A 13 5.78 13.17 -2.65
C SER A 13 6.85 12.18 -3.14
N ALA A 14 6.89 10.96 -2.58
CA ALA A 14 7.79 9.92 -3.05
C ALA A 14 7.43 9.44 -4.47
N CYS A 15 6.14 9.28 -4.77
CA CYS A 15 5.67 9.00 -6.11
C CYS A 15 6.11 10.07 -7.11
N ALA A 16 5.90 11.35 -6.78
CA ALA A 16 6.33 12.47 -7.62
C ALA A 16 7.85 12.49 -7.82
N TYR A 17 8.63 12.22 -6.77
CA TYR A 17 10.09 12.14 -6.85
C TYR A 17 10.53 11.05 -7.83
N ASP A 18 10.01 9.85 -7.70
CA ASP A 18 10.35 8.74 -8.59
C ASP A 18 9.98 9.00 -10.05
N LEU A 19 8.80 9.58 -10.31
CA LEU A 19 8.40 10.02 -11.65
C LEU A 19 9.41 11.00 -12.25
N LEU A 20 9.93 11.94 -11.45
CA LEU A 20 10.89 12.94 -11.89
C LEU A 20 12.28 12.37 -12.21
N GLN A 21 12.61 11.16 -11.72
CA GLN A 21 13.84 10.47 -12.10
C GLN A 21 13.78 9.90 -13.53
N ASN A 22 12.58 9.71 -14.10
CA ASN A 22 12.42 9.21 -15.46
C ASN A 22 12.49 10.37 -16.47
N PRO A 23 13.44 10.37 -17.44
CA PRO A 23 13.57 11.41 -18.45
C PRO A 23 12.38 11.46 -19.43
N ASP A 24 11.62 10.36 -19.57
CA ASP A 24 10.42 10.30 -20.43
C ASP A 24 9.22 10.99 -19.78
N VAL A 25 9.27 11.27 -18.48
CA VAL A 25 8.27 12.07 -17.76
C VAL A 25 8.61 13.55 -17.94
N LYS A 26 7.86 14.21 -18.80
CA LYS A 26 8.06 15.63 -19.14
C LYS A 26 7.56 16.55 -18.04
N GLN A 27 6.47 16.16 -17.37
CA GLN A 27 5.83 16.97 -16.34
C GLN A 27 5.18 16.08 -15.29
N VAL A 28 5.35 16.44 -14.04
CA VAL A 28 4.63 15.93 -12.88
C VAL A 28 3.86 17.08 -12.27
N ARG A 29 2.53 16.96 -12.24
CA ARG A 29 1.69 17.85 -11.45
C ARG A 29 1.39 17.17 -10.13
N ILE A 30 1.71 17.82 -9.00
CA ILE A 30 1.36 17.34 -7.67
C ILE A 30 0.25 18.23 -7.10
N ALA A 31 -0.90 17.63 -6.81
CA ALA A 31 -2.11 18.35 -6.42
C ALA A 31 -2.54 17.96 -5.01
N ASP A 32 -2.75 18.96 -4.15
CA ASP A 32 -3.19 18.82 -2.76
C ASP A 32 -3.91 20.07 -2.32
N LEU A 33 -4.60 20.02 -1.18
CA LEU A 33 -5.14 21.22 -0.51
C LEU A 33 -4.02 22.22 -0.14
N HIS A 34 -2.85 21.69 0.25
CA HIS A 34 -1.68 22.42 0.71
C HIS A 34 -0.42 22.01 -0.06
N VAL A 35 0.05 22.86 -0.95
CA VAL A 35 1.24 22.60 -1.80
C VAL A 35 2.40 23.57 -1.52
N GLU A 36 2.29 24.39 -0.48
CA GLU A 36 3.26 25.43 -0.13
C GLU A 36 4.54 24.86 0.48
N HIS A 37 4.46 23.67 1.06
CA HIS A 37 5.55 23.04 1.82
C HIS A 37 5.88 21.64 1.29
N LEU A 38 6.38 21.57 0.05
CA LEU A 38 6.89 20.31 -0.49
C LEU A 38 8.22 19.90 0.18
N PRO A 39 8.46 18.57 0.33
CA PRO A 39 9.72 18.06 0.86
C PRO A 39 10.97 18.57 0.11
N GLU A 40 12.10 18.65 0.82
CA GLU A 40 13.37 19.17 0.27
C GLU A 40 13.81 18.44 -1.00
N PHE A 41 13.62 17.11 -1.07
CA PHE A 41 14.01 16.29 -2.22
C PHE A 41 13.20 16.60 -3.50
N LEU A 42 12.08 17.33 -3.41
CA LEU A 42 11.30 17.78 -4.57
C LEU A 42 11.69 19.18 -5.05
N LYS A 43 12.27 20.01 -4.20
CA LYS A 43 12.63 21.41 -4.52
C LYS A 43 13.47 21.59 -5.78
N PRO A 44 14.47 20.72 -6.09
CA PRO A 44 15.29 20.87 -7.29
C PRO A 44 14.50 20.78 -8.60
N TYR A 45 13.30 20.23 -8.59
CA TYR A 45 12.47 20.02 -9.78
C TYR A 45 11.38 21.08 -9.94
N SER A 46 11.21 21.98 -8.97
CA SER A 46 10.15 23.00 -8.97
C SER A 46 10.33 23.98 -10.13
N GLY A 47 9.20 24.31 -10.78
CA GLY A 47 9.12 25.32 -11.83
C GLY A 47 9.14 24.80 -13.26
N GLU A 48 9.95 23.80 -13.59
CA GLU A 48 10.00 23.24 -14.95
C GLU A 48 9.22 21.93 -15.07
N ARG A 49 9.65 20.91 -14.31
CA ARG A 49 9.09 19.56 -14.41
C ARG A 49 8.08 19.23 -13.32
N LEU A 50 8.16 19.90 -12.15
CA LEU A 50 7.23 19.72 -11.05
C LEU A 50 6.33 20.96 -10.91
N ILE A 51 5.02 20.77 -11.02
CA ILE A 51 4.02 21.83 -10.90
C ILE A 51 3.13 21.56 -9.69
N PRO A 52 3.38 22.23 -8.56
CA PRO A 52 2.44 22.22 -7.44
C PRO A 52 1.11 22.89 -7.83
N THR A 53 0.01 22.23 -7.49
CA THR A 53 -1.34 22.70 -7.88
C THR A 53 -2.28 22.59 -6.67
N PRO A 54 -2.78 23.70 -6.13
CA PRO A 54 -3.84 23.65 -5.12
C PRO A 54 -5.08 22.99 -5.70
N LEU A 55 -5.61 21.97 -5.01
CA LEU A 55 -6.81 21.25 -5.44
C LEU A 55 -7.55 20.68 -4.24
N ASP A 56 -8.84 20.96 -4.17
CA ASP A 56 -9.78 20.18 -3.38
C ASP A 56 -10.40 19.12 -4.28
N VAL A 57 -10.14 17.84 -4.00
CA VAL A 57 -10.67 16.72 -4.80
C VAL A 57 -12.19 16.59 -4.76
N ARG A 58 -12.86 17.31 -3.88
CA ARG A 58 -14.34 17.47 -3.85
C ARG A 58 -14.87 18.39 -4.94
N ASP A 59 -14.02 19.22 -5.51
CA ASP A 59 -14.34 20.00 -6.72
C ASP A 59 -14.15 19.10 -7.96
N HIS A 60 -15.18 18.35 -8.28
CA HIS A 60 -15.16 17.40 -9.37
C HIS A 60 -14.93 18.02 -10.76
N GLU A 61 -15.26 19.30 -10.95
CA GLU A 61 -14.99 19.97 -12.23
C GLU A 61 -13.51 20.30 -12.37
N ALA A 62 -12.87 20.80 -11.31
CA ALA A 62 -11.43 21.01 -11.30
C ALA A 62 -10.68 19.69 -11.48
N VAL A 63 -11.13 18.61 -10.83
CA VAL A 63 -10.57 17.24 -11.00
C VAL A 63 -10.68 16.79 -12.45
N ARG A 64 -11.86 16.91 -13.09
CA ARG A 64 -12.06 16.55 -14.51
C ARG A 64 -11.12 17.31 -15.45
N ALA A 65 -10.93 18.59 -15.19
CA ALA A 65 -10.02 19.41 -15.99
C ALA A 65 -8.58 18.87 -15.92
N LEU A 66 -8.08 18.61 -14.71
CA LEU A 66 -6.71 18.08 -14.53
C LEU A 66 -6.53 16.66 -15.09
N PHE A 67 -7.53 15.79 -14.93
CA PHE A 67 -7.46 14.41 -15.45
C PHE A 67 -7.34 14.39 -16.97
N ARG A 68 -8.04 15.27 -17.70
CA ARG A 68 -7.95 15.37 -19.17
C ARG A 68 -6.56 15.77 -19.67
N GLU A 69 -5.74 16.40 -18.82
CA GLU A 69 -4.39 16.85 -19.18
C GLU A 69 -3.33 15.79 -18.90
N ALA A 70 -3.66 14.71 -18.16
CA ALA A 70 -2.72 13.70 -17.69
C ALA A 70 -2.79 12.40 -18.50
N ASP A 71 -1.64 11.77 -18.73
CA ASP A 71 -1.55 10.43 -19.33
C ASP A 71 -1.89 9.34 -18.30
N ALA A 72 -1.60 9.60 -17.00
CA ALA A 72 -2.02 8.78 -15.89
C ALA A 72 -2.12 9.61 -14.60
N VAL A 73 -3.03 9.20 -13.72
CA VAL A 73 -3.29 9.81 -12.41
C VAL A 73 -2.97 8.80 -11.32
N MET A 74 -2.14 9.20 -10.36
CA MET A 74 -1.76 8.43 -9.18
C MET A 74 -2.37 9.07 -7.94
N SER A 75 -3.24 8.35 -7.22
CA SER A 75 -3.88 8.85 -6.00
C SER A 75 -3.19 8.34 -4.74
N ALA A 76 -2.67 9.27 -3.95
CA ALA A 76 -2.05 9.05 -2.65
C ALA A 76 -2.77 9.86 -1.54
N ILE A 77 -4.08 10.04 -1.67
CA ILE A 77 -4.96 10.69 -0.70
C ILE A 77 -5.81 9.64 0.03
N PRO A 78 -6.59 10.01 1.07
CA PRO A 78 -7.42 9.05 1.79
C PRO A 78 -8.34 8.23 0.89
N TYR A 79 -8.38 6.92 1.12
CA TYR A 79 -9.03 5.91 0.26
C TYR A 79 -10.50 6.18 -0.06
N TYR A 80 -11.23 6.83 0.83
CA TYR A 80 -12.67 7.10 0.66
C TYR A 80 -13.00 8.08 -0.48
N PHE A 81 -11.99 8.78 -1.05
CA PHE A 81 -12.16 9.57 -2.26
C PHE A 81 -11.97 8.76 -3.56
N ASN A 82 -11.29 7.62 -3.48
CA ASN A 82 -10.83 6.91 -4.68
C ASN A 82 -11.98 6.35 -5.54
N GLY A 83 -13.13 6.02 -4.95
CA GLY A 83 -14.30 5.58 -5.69
C GLY A 83 -14.81 6.63 -6.68
N ASP A 84 -15.00 7.88 -6.23
CA ASP A 84 -15.46 8.99 -7.06
C ASP A 84 -14.39 9.41 -8.07
N LEU A 85 -13.11 9.43 -7.67
CA LEU A 85 -11.99 9.75 -8.57
C LEU A 85 -11.84 8.72 -9.69
N ALA A 86 -11.94 7.44 -9.39
CA ALA A 86 -11.94 6.37 -10.39
C ALA A 86 -13.09 6.50 -11.39
N LYS A 87 -14.30 6.89 -10.90
CA LYS A 87 -15.44 7.17 -11.75
C LYS A 87 -15.15 8.34 -12.71
N ILE A 88 -14.60 9.44 -12.20
CA ILE A 88 -14.20 10.59 -13.03
C ILE A 88 -13.14 10.15 -14.06
N ALA A 89 -12.15 9.36 -13.66
CA ALA A 89 -11.13 8.85 -14.59
C ALA A 89 -11.74 8.02 -15.73
N ALA A 90 -12.68 7.11 -15.41
CA ALA A 90 -13.43 6.35 -16.41
C ALA A 90 -14.29 7.23 -17.31
N GLU A 91 -14.91 8.29 -16.78
CA GLU A 91 -15.72 9.24 -17.55
C GLU A 91 -14.89 10.03 -18.58
N VAL A 92 -13.75 10.56 -18.15
CA VAL A 92 -12.91 11.41 -19.01
C VAL A 92 -11.94 10.61 -19.90
N GLY A 93 -11.72 9.33 -19.57
CA GLY A 93 -10.84 8.45 -20.34
C GLY A 93 -9.35 8.64 -19.99
N THR A 94 -9.02 8.70 -18.68
CA THR A 94 -7.65 8.82 -18.19
C THR A 94 -7.29 7.62 -17.33
N ASN A 95 -6.09 7.07 -17.48
CA ASN A 95 -5.59 6.00 -16.61
C ASN A 95 -5.51 6.48 -15.17
N PHE A 96 -5.90 5.62 -14.24
CA PHE A 96 -5.94 5.93 -12.82
C PHE A 96 -5.40 4.78 -11.98
N CYS A 97 -4.60 5.07 -10.97
CA CYS A 97 -4.23 4.10 -9.95
C CYS A 97 -4.17 4.77 -8.58
N ASP A 98 -4.35 3.98 -7.53
CA ASP A 98 -4.37 4.48 -6.15
C ASP A 98 -3.71 3.52 -5.16
N LEU A 99 -3.44 4.01 -3.95
CA LEU A 99 -2.82 3.21 -2.89
C LEU A 99 -3.79 2.30 -2.16
N GLY A 100 -5.09 2.43 -2.40
CA GLY A 100 -6.12 1.56 -1.83
C GLY A 100 -6.22 1.59 -0.31
N GLY A 101 -6.35 0.41 0.27
CA GLY A 101 -6.44 0.17 1.70
C GLY A 101 -7.84 -0.16 2.21
N ASN A 102 -8.85 -0.21 1.34
CA ASN A 102 -10.22 -0.60 1.70
C ASN A 102 -10.87 -1.44 0.60
N THR A 103 -11.14 -2.71 0.91
CA THR A 103 -11.68 -3.69 -0.06
C THR A 103 -13.05 -3.30 -0.62
N GLU A 104 -13.92 -2.64 0.16
CA GLU A 104 -15.24 -2.20 -0.32
C GLU A 104 -15.09 -1.13 -1.43
N ILE A 105 -14.15 -0.21 -1.29
CA ILE A 105 -13.86 0.79 -2.32
C ILE A 105 -13.29 0.11 -3.57
N VAL A 106 -12.42 -0.88 -3.43
CA VAL A 106 -11.90 -1.68 -4.56
C VAL A 106 -13.05 -2.35 -5.32
N LEU A 107 -14.01 -2.96 -4.61
CA LEU A 107 -15.17 -3.60 -5.23
C LEU A 107 -16.09 -2.59 -5.94
N GLN A 108 -16.23 -1.37 -5.41
CA GLN A 108 -16.95 -0.28 -6.09
C GLN A 108 -16.22 0.14 -7.38
N GLN A 109 -14.90 0.29 -7.34
CA GLN A 109 -14.11 0.61 -8.54
C GLN A 109 -14.24 -0.48 -9.60
N LYS A 110 -14.26 -1.76 -9.23
CA LYS A 110 -14.45 -2.88 -10.18
C LYS A 110 -15.78 -2.81 -10.95
N GLN A 111 -16.79 -2.13 -10.44
CA GLN A 111 -18.06 -1.91 -11.17
C GLN A 111 -17.89 -0.96 -12.38
N LEU A 112 -16.80 -0.22 -12.45
CA LEU A 112 -16.48 0.67 -13.57
C LEU A 112 -15.82 -0.04 -14.76
N ASP A 113 -15.60 -1.35 -14.70
CA ASP A 113 -14.85 -2.13 -15.69
C ASP A 113 -15.34 -1.93 -17.13
N ALA A 114 -16.64 -2.02 -17.35
CA ALA A 114 -17.23 -1.83 -18.68
C ALA A 114 -16.98 -0.40 -19.22
N GLN A 115 -17.04 0.60 -18.34
CA GLN A 115 -16.80 2.00 -18.71
C GLN A 115 -15.33 2.26 -19.02
N ALA A 116 -14.42 1.72 -18.21
CA ALA A 116 -12.98 1.81 -18.44
C ALA A 116 -12.57 1.14 -19.76
N LYS A 117 -13.13 -0.05 -20.06
CA LYS A 117 -12.96 -0.75 -21.34
C LYS A 117 -13.44 0.07 -22.52
N ALA A 118 -14.61 0.68 -22.43
CA ALA A 118 -15.17 1.53 -23.48
C ALA A 118 -14.31 2.76 -23.79
N LYS A 119 -13.57 3.26 -22.80
CA LYS A 119 -12.63 4.38 -22.93
C LYS A 119 -11.19 3.96 -23.21
N ASN A 120 -10.91 2.66 -23.27
CA ASN A 120 -9.57 2.07 -23.45
C ASN A 120 -8.54 2.56 -22.42
N VAL A 121 -8.96 2.62 -21.14
CA VAL A 121 -8.12 3.00 -20.00
C VAL A 121 -8.07 1.91 -18.97
N THR A 122 -7.06 1.95 -18.09
CA THR A 122 -6.95 1.08 -16.93
C THR A 122 -7.19 1.86 -15.63
N ILE A 123 -7.94 1.25 -14.71
CA ILE A 123 -8.11 1.71 -13.33
C ILE A 123 -7.56 0.62 -12.41
N ILE A 124 -6.58 0.97 -11.59
CA ILE A 124 -5.86 -0.02 -10.79
C ILE A 124 -5.82 0.46 -9.32
N PRO A 125 -6.76 0.00 -8.47
CA PRO A 125 -6.67 0.21 -7.03
C PRO A 125 -5.54 -0.59 -6.39
N ASP A 126 -5.22 -0.29 -5.13
CA ASP A 126 -4.31 -1.09 -4.30
C ASP A 126 -2.86 -1.18 -4.82
N CYS A 127 -2.29 -0.10 -5.36
CA CYS A 127 -0.96 -0.08 -5.97
C CYS A 127 0.19 0.24 -4.99
N GLY A 128 -0.01 -0.02 -3.69
CA GLY A 128 1.00 0.24 -2.65
C GLY A 128 2.00 -0.91 -2.44
N LEU A 129 2.53 -0.95 -1.22
CA LEU A 129 3.38 -2.05 -0.74
C LEU A 129 2.51 -3.28 -0.38
N ALA A 130 1.52 -3.07 0.48
CA ALA A 130 0.54 -4.07 0.93
C ALA A 130 -0.77 -3.35 1.33
N PRO A 131 -1.80 -3.43 0.50
CA PRO A 131 -1.90 -4.19 -0.75
C PRO A 131 -1.08 -3.58 -1.91
N GLY A 132 -0.73 -4.42 -2.89
CA GLY A 132 -0.05 -4.04 -4.13
C GLY A 132 1.15 -4.92 -4.45
N MET A 133 2.36 -4.50 -4.10
CA MET A 133 3.61 -5.24 -4.39
C MET A 133 3.54 -6.71 -3.94
N VAL A 134 3.05 -6.96 -2.73
CA VAL A 134 2.96 -8.32 -2.18
C VAL A 134 1.97 -9.20 -2.95
N ASN A 135 0.89 -8.62 -3.44
CA ASN A 135 -0.14 -9.33 -4.20
C ASN A 135 0.39 -9.71 -5.59
N ILE A 136 1.17 -8.83 -6.23
CA ILE A 136 1.87 -9.12 -7.50
C ILE A 136 2.82 -10.31 -7.31
N LEU A 137 3.61 -10.33 -6.22
CA LEU A 137 4.54 -11.44 -5.93
C LEU A 137 3.80 -12.74 -5.61
N ALA A 138 2.72 -12.67 -4.85
CA ALA A 138 1.88 -13.83 -4.54
C ALA A 138 1.28 -14.43 -5.81
N GLU A 139 0.69 -13.61 -6.67
CA GLU A 139 0.11 -14.04 -7.95
C GLU A 139 1.18 -14.62 -8.88
N TYR A 140 2.38 -14.01 -8.90
CA TYR A 140 3.51 -14.55 -9.66
C TYR A 140 3.88 -15.96 -9.18
N GLY A 141 3.85 -16.21 -7.86
CA GLY A 141 4.05 -17.55 -7.31
C GLY A 141 2.92 -18.52 -7.69
N ILE A 142 1.67 -18.08 -7.56
CA ILE A 142 0.49 -18.87 -7.90
C ILE A 142 0.55 -19.32 -9.37
N LYS A 143 0.83 -18.41 -10.29
CA LYS A 143 0.92 -18.70 -11.74
C LYS A 143 2.08 -19.62 -12.13
N ASN A 144 3.11 -19.74 -11.29
CA ASN A 144 4.28 -20.56 -11.55
C ASN A 144 4.18 -21.99 -10.94
N LEU A 145 3.09 -22.32 -10.27
CA LEU A 145 2.80 -23.68 -9.73
C LEU A 145 1.63 -24.31 -10.49
N ASP A 146 1.58 -25.64 -10.49
CA ASP A 146 0.49 -26.40 -11.11
C ASP A 146 -0.70 -26.53 -10.16
N SER A 147 -0.45 -26.61 -8.85
CA SER A 147 -1.43 -26.45 -7.78
C SER A 147 -0.83 -25.66 -6.63
N VAL A 148 -1.67 -24.99 -5.85
CA VAL A 148 -1.25 -24.16 -4.72
C VAL A 148 -1.93 -24.65 -3.45
N ASP A 149 -1.12 -24.94 -2.42
CA ASP A 149 -1.59 -25.37 -1.10
C ASP A 149 -1.71 -24.17 -0.14
N SER A 150 -0.71 -23.26 -0.19
CA SER A 150 -0.75 -22.08 0.67
C SER A 150 -0.09 -20.85 0.05
N VAL A 151 -0.62 -19.67 0.43
CA VAL A 151 -0.04 -18.36 0.17
C VAL A 151 0.09 -17.63 1.51
N LYS A 152 1.31 -17.31 1.90
CA LYS A 152 1.61 -16.55 3.12
C LYS A 152 2.34 -15.27 2.79
N ILE A 153 1.80 -14.16 3.26
CA ILE A 153 2.32 -12.81 3.02
C ILE A 153 2.65 -12.17 4.36
N PHE A 154 3.86 -11.66 4.51
CA PHE A 154 4.35 -11.00 5.70
C PHE A 154 4.96 -9.65 5.33
N VAL A 155 4.51 -8.55 5.97
CA VAL A 155 5.02 -7.19 5.70
C VAL A 155 5.10 -6.37 6.97
N GLY A 156 6.19 -5.63 7.14
CA GLY A 156 6.33 -4.68 8.25
C GLY A 156 7.11 -3.43 7.87
N GLY A 157 6.56 -2.27 8.25
CA GLY A 157 7.34 -1.04 8.36
C GLY A 157 7.83 -0.92 9.80
N LEU A 158 9.13 -0.81 10.00
CA LEU A 158 9.82 -0.99 11.27
C LEU A 158 10.83 0.13 11.50
N PRO A 159 11.07 0.56 12.74
CA PRO A 159 12.24 1.38 13.05
C PRO A 159 13.53 0.55 12.90
N GLN A 160 14.59 1.16 12.35
CA GLN A 160 15.93 0.55 12.36
C GLN A 160 16.48 0.45 13.79
N ASN A 161 16.09 1.39 14.66
CA ASN A 161 16.46 1.42 16.07
C ASN A 161 15.18 1.34 16.93
N PRO A 162 14.71 0.12 17.25
CA PRO A 162 13.47 -0.06 18.01
C PRO A 162 13.63 0.45 19.46
N GLU A 163 12.63 1.20 19.93
CA GLU A 163 12.57 1.74 21.31
C GLU A 163 11.31 1.25 22.03
N PRO A 164 11.42 0.75 23.28
CA PRO A 164 10.26 0.37 24.05
C PRO A 164 9.35 1.58 24.36
N PRO A 165 8.06 1.38 24.67
CA PRO A 165 7.43 0.06 24.92
C PRO A 165 7.01 -0.71 23.67
N LEU A 166 6.71 -0.05 22.55
CA LEU A 166 6.13 -0.68 21.37
C LEU A 166 7.16 -1.16 20.34
N ASN A 167 8.43 -0.77 20.48
CA ASN A 167 9.46 -1.00 19.45
C ASN A 167 8.97 -0.60 18.04
N TYR A 168 8.23 0.52 17.98
CA TYR A 168 7.57 1.01 16.79
C TYR A 168 7.71 2.53 16.67
N GLN A 169 7.80 3.02 15.45
CA GLN A 169 7.63 4.43 15.09
C GLN A 169 6.60 4.57 13.98
N ILE A 170 5.97 5.73 13.89
CA ILE A 170 5.02 6.02 12.82
C ILE A 170 5.79 6.16 11.51
N VAL A 171 5.47 5.29 10.54
CA VAL A 171 6.05 5.29 9.20
C VAL A 171 5.02 5.70 8.12
N TYR A 172 3.74 5.77 8.51
CA TYR A 172 2.60 6.29 7.73
C TYR A 172 1.49 6.75 8.71
N SER A 173 0.22 6.84 8.31
CA SER A 173 -0.88 7.29 9.18
C SER A 173 -1.06 6.39 10.41
N LEU A 174 -0.98 6.96 11.61
CA LEU A 174 -1.27 6.22 12.85
C LEU A 174 -2.73 5.77 12.91
N GLU A 175 -3.67 6.60 12.45
CA GLU A 175 -5.09 6.23 12.37
C GLU A 175 -5.29 4.99 11.50
N GLY A 176 -4.64 4.93 10.33
CA GLY A 176 -4.66 3.76 9.46
C GLY A 176 -4.08 2.50 10.13
N VAL A 177 -3.01 2.64 10.92
CA VAL A 177 -2.46 1.52 11.72
C VAL A 177 -3.49 1.00 12.72
N LEU A 178 -4.16 1.90 13.45
CA LEU A 178 -5.16 1.52 14.45
C LEU A 178 -6.41 0.90 13.82
N ASP A 179 -6.81 1.34 12.63
CA ASP A 179 -7.89 0.70 11.86
C ASP A 179 -7.54 -0.76 11.55
N TYR A 180 -6.33 -1.04 11.08
CA TYR A 180 -5.88 -2.41 10.82
C TYR A 180 -5.83 -3.30 12.06
N TYR A 181 -5.68 -2.73 13.27
CA TYR A 181 -5.66 -3.48 14.54
C TYR A 181 -7.06 -3.71 15.14
N THR A 182 -8.08 -3.05 14.59
CA THR A 182 -9.47 -3.17 15.06
C THR A 182 -10.40 -3.83 14.04
N THR A 183 -10.00 -3.89 12.77
CA THR A 183 -10.79 -4.48 11.68
C THR A 183 -10.47 -5.97 11.51
N LEU A 184 -11.49 -6.79 11.26
CA LEU A 184 -11.32 -8.21 10.97
C LEU A 184 -10.55 -8.41 9.66
N SER A 185 -9.65 -9.39 9.64
CA SER A 185 -8.86 -9.74 8.45
C SER A 185 -9.51 -10.90 7.70
N TRP A 186 -9.60 -10.79 6.36
CA TRP A 186 -10.01 -11.90 5.51
C TRP A 186 -8.86 -12.87 5.26
N VAL A 187 -9.16 -14.18 5.35
CA VAL A 187 -8.21 -15.27 5.06
C VAL A 187 -8.92 -16.38 4.31
N LEU A 188 -8.16 -17.32 3.73
CA LEU A 188 -8.66 -18.63 3.31
C LEU A 188 -8.20 -19.69 4.30
N ARG A 189 -9.11 -20.52 4.78
CA ARG A 189 -8.88 -21.73 5.54
C ARG A 189 -9.73 -22.85 4.94
N ASP A 190 -9.13 -23.98 4.61
CA ASP A 190 -9.79 -25.11 3.92
C ASP A 190 -10.54 -24.64 2.65
N SER A 191 -9.92 -23.77 1.88
CA SER A 191 -10.46 -23.13 0.67
C SER A 191 -11.70 -22.27 0.89
N LYS A 192 -12.06 -21.92 2.14
CA LYS A 192 -13.21 -21.08 2.46
C LYS A 192 -12.76 -19.73 2.98
N LYS A 193 -13.39 -18.68 2.49
CA LYS A 193 -13.20 -17.33 2.96
C LYS A 193 -13.79 -17.16 4.36
N GLN A 194 -12.98 -16.70 5.30
CA GLN A 194 -13.43 -16.43 6.67
C GLN A 194 -12.69 -15.23 7.27
N GLN A 195 -13.24 -14.69 8.33
CA GLN A 195 -12.64 -13.56 9.04
C GLN A 195 -11.92 -14.04 10.30
N VAL A 196 -10.77 -13.45 10.55
CA VAL A 196 -10.00 -13.64 11.77
C VAL A 196 -9.79 -12.29 12.46
N VAL A 197 -9.64 -12.33 13.77
CA VAL A 197 -9.43 -11.13 14.59
C VAL A 197 -8.04 -10.56 14.34
N ALA A 198 -7.92 -9.25 14.21
CA ALA A 198 -6.63 -8.58 14.13
C ALA A 198 -5.79 -8.83 15.39
N LEU A 199 -4.45 -8.78 15.27
CA LEU A 199 -3.47 -9.08 16.32
C LEU A 199 -3.44 -10.54 16.77
N SER A 200 -4.23 -11.43 16.14
CA SER A 200 -4.30 -12.86 16.48
C SER A 200 -3.32 -13.73 15.69
N GLU A 201 -3.28 -15.03 16.02
CA GLU A 201 -2.46 -16.07 15.37
C GLU A 201 -0.99 -15.66 15.20
N ARG A 202 -0.40 -15.20 16.30
CA ARG A 202 0.99 -14.73 16.35
C ARG A 202 1.97 -15.85 16.06
N GLU A 203 2.94 -15.58 15.20
CA GLU A 203 4.04 -16.50 14.90
C GLU A 203 5.36 -15.75 14.73
N PRO A 204 6.51 -16.39 15.06
CA PRO A 204 7.81 -15.78 14.80
C PRO A 204 8.18 -15.88 13.33
N VAL A 205 8.77 -14.81 12.79
CA VAL A 205 9.39 -14.81 11.46
C VAL A 205 10.82 -14.31 11.59
N ILE A 206 11.78 -15.10 11.08
CA ILE A 206 13.19 -14.79 11.20
C ILE A 206 13.70 -14.23 9.87
N PHE A 207 14.28 -13.04 9.93
CA PHE A 207 15.03 -12.43 8.84
C PHE A 207 16.55 -12.49 9.14
N ASP A 208 17.35 -12.32 8.11
CA ASP A 208 18.79 -12.15 8.29
C ASP A 208 19.09 -10.88 9.11
N ALA A 209 20.27 -10.84 9.75
CA ALA A 209 20.75 -9.63 10.41
C ALA A 209 20.84 -8.45 9.39
N PRO A 210 20.54 -7.22 9.79
CA PRO A 210 20.28 -6.73 11.16
C PRO A 210 18.82 -6.84 11.62
N VAL A 211 17.87 -7.27 10.81
CA VAL A 211 16.43 -7.31 11.15
C VAL A 211 16.15 -8.33 12.26
N GLY A 212 16.62 -9.56 12.09
CA GLY A 212 16.51 -10.63 13.10
C GLY A 212 15.08 -11.16 13.27
N LYS A 213 14.70 -11.43 14.53
CA LYS A 213 13.42 -12.02 14.91
C LYS A 213 12.32 -10.97 14.94
N LEU A 214 11.27 -11.22 14.18
CA LEU A 214 10.00 -10.45 14.20
C LEU A 214 8.86 -11.33 14.68
N GLU A 215 7.74 -10.72 15.05
CA GLU A 215 6.44 -11.38 15.22
C GLU A 215 5.51 -10.98 14.08
N ALA A 216 4.75 -11.97 13.60
CA ALA A 216 3.72 -11.79 12.59
C ALA A 216 2.34 -12.02 13.21
N PHE A 217 1.35 -11.23 12.82
CA PHE A 217 -0.03 -11.33 13.27
C PHE A 217 -1.00 -10.76 12.23
N HIS A 218 -2.25 -11.20 12.27
CA HIS A 218 -3.25 -10.76 11.30
C HIS A 218 -3.59 -9.27 11.42
N THR A 219 -3.71 -8.61 10.26
CA THR A 219 -4.30 -7.28 10.10
C THR A 219 -5.12 -7.23 8.82
N ALA A 220 -6.08 -6.33 8.75
CA ALA A 220 -6.94 -6.18 7.57
C ALA A 220 -6.20 -5.60 6.34
N GLY A 221 -6.79 -5.76 5.17
CA GLY A 221 -6.47 -5.04 3.94
C GLY A 221 -5.39 -5.66 3.04
N GLY A 222 -4.39 -6.36 3.59
CA GLY A 222 -3.21 -6.79 2.81
C GLY A 222 -3.46 -7.83 1.71
N LEU A 223 -4.54 -8.60 1.76
CA LEU A 223 -4.92 -9.52 0.68
C LEU A 223 -5.68 -8.84 -0.46
N SER A 224 -6.13 -7.58 -0.29
CA SER A 224 -7.04 -6.96 -1.26
C SER A 224 -8.29 -7.84 -1.50
N ASP A 225 -8.61 -8.18 -2.74
CA ASP A 225 -9.70 -9.09 -3.10
C ASP A 225 -9.28 -10.55 -3.32
N MET A 226 -7.98 -10.89 -3.17
CA MET A 226 -7.45 -12.22 -3.47
C MET A 226 -8.19 -13.34 -2.72
N ALA A 227 -8.54 -13.13 -1.44
CA ALA A 227 -9.29 -14.13 -0.69
C ALA A 227 -10.64 -14.49 -1.36
N SER A 228 -11.32 -13.51 -1.96
CA SER A 228 -12.57 -13.75 -2.70
C SER A 228 -12.33 -14.44 -4.04
N ARG A 229 -11.29 -14.06 -4.78
CA ARG A 229 -10.98 -14.64 -6.11
C ARG A 229 -10.47 -16.09 -6.04
N TYR A 230 -9.82 -16.42 -4.94
CA TYR A 230 -9.23 -17.76 -4.73
C TYR A 230 -10.04 -18.65 -3.79
N GLU A 231 -11.22 -18.22 -3.32
CA GLU A 231 -12.15 -19.07 -2.60
C GLU A 231 -12.50 -20.32 -3.41
N GLY A 232 -12.47 -21.50 -2.79
CA GLY A 232 -12.68 -22.79 -3.45
C GLY A 232 -11.50 -23.31 -4.26
N LYS A 233 -10.37 -22.55 -4.37
CA LYS A 233 -9.23 -22.91 -5.22
C LYS A 233 -7.94 -23.13 -4.43
N ILE A 234 -7.68 -22.30 -3.41
CA ILE A 234 -6.46 -22.36 -2.60
C ILE A 234 -6.85 -22.67 -1.16
N PRO A 235 -6.30 -23.75 -0.56
CA PRO A 235 -6.64 -24.16 0.80
C PRO A 235 -6.35 -23.10 1.85
N THR A 236 -5.16 -22.46 1.79
CA THR A 236 -4.73 -21.47 2.78
C THR A 236 -4.20 -20.22 2.10
N MET A 237 -4.73 -19.06 2.50
CA MET A 237 -4.21 -17.76 2.07
C MET A 237 -4.32 -16.78 3.23
N GLU A 238 -3.21 -16.13 3.57
CA GLU A 238 -3.16 -15.21 4.70
C GLU A 238 -2.16 -14.07 4.49
N TYR A 239 -2.47 -12.95 5.12
CA TYR A 239 -1.60 -11.79 5.26
C TYR A 239 -1.39 -11.51 6.74
N LYS A 240 -0.14 -11.28 7.14
CA LYS A 240 0.22 -10.88 8.49
C LYS A 240 1.16 -9.68 8.49
N THR A 241 0.92 -8.76 9.40
CA THR A 241 1.82 -7.64 9.67
C THR A 241 3.00 -8.10 10.52
N LEU A 242 4.19 -7.63 10.19
CA LEU A 242 5.42 -7.85 10.95
C LEU A 242 5.69 -6.69 11.90
N ARG A 243 6.04 -7.01 13.15
CA ARG A 243 6.55 -6.06 14.15
C ARG A 243 7.65 -6.72 14.98
N TYR A 244 8.37 -5.92 15.76
CA TYR A 244 9.27 -6.48 16.77
C TYR A 244 8.48 -7.17 17.89
N PRO A 245 9.02 -8.25 18.50
CA PRO A 245 8.32 -9.05 19.51
C PRO A 245 7.77 -8.22 20.68
N GLY A 246 6.55 -8.53 21.10
CA GLY A 246 5.83 -7.86 22.19
C GLY A 246 4.92 -6.72 21.77
N HIS A 247 5.00 -6.24 20.52
CA HIS A 247 4.15 -5.16 20.02
C HIS A 247 2.67 -5.56 20.00
N ALA A 248 2.36 -6.74 19.47
CA ALA A 248 0.99 -7.20 19.32
C ALA A 248 0.30 -7.38 20.68
N GLU A 249 1.00 -7.88 21.69
CA GLU A 249 0.46 -8.06 23.04
C GLU A 249 0.05 -6.73 23.68
N ILE A 250 0.92 -5.71 23.57
CA ILE A 250 0.62 -4.38 24.11
C ILE A 250 -0.55 -3.73 23.35
N MET A 251 -0.57 -3.82 22.03
CA MET A 251 -1.65 -3.22 21.24
C MET A 251 -2.99 -3.94 21.44
N GLU A 252 -2.98 -5.25 21.64
CA GLU A 252 -4.17 -6.00 22.02
C GLU A 252 -4.70 -5.54 23.38
N ALA A 253 -3.86 -5.39 24.39
CA ALA A 253 -4.27 -4.88 25.70
C ALA A 253 -4.89 -3.47 25.60
N ILE A 254 -4.31 -2.57 24.81
CA ILE A 254 -4.83 -1.23 24.56
C ILE A 254 -6.21 -1.29 23.89
N ARG A 255 -6.39 -2.20 22.91
CA ARG A 255 -7.67 -2.42 22.22
C ARG A 255 -8.72 -2.96 23.18
N GLU A 256 -8.42 -4.04 23.91
CA GLU A 256 -9.37 -4.72 24.82
C GLU A 256 -9.80 -3.82 25.99
N LEU A 257 -8.94 -2.89 26.42
CA LEU A 257 -9.28 -1.86 27.39
C LEU A 257 -10.14 -0.72 26.80
N GLY A 258 -10.47 -0.75 25.49
CA GLY A 258 -11.37 0.19 24.84
C GLY A 258 -10.71 1.49 24.37
N PHE A 259 -9.38 1.66 24.49
CA PHE A 259 -8.69 2.88 24.05
C PHE A 259 -8.70 3.10 22.52
N LEU A 260 -9.05 2.07 21.73
CA LEU A 260 -9.17 2.18 20.28
C LEU A 260 -10.64 2.31 19.83
N GLY A 261 -11.58 2.48 20.75
CA GLY A 261 -13.01 2.65 20.48
C GLY A 261 -13.34 3.97 19.79
N LEU A 262 -14.37 3.95 18.94
CA LEU A 262 -14.89 5.13 18.22
C LEU A 262 -16.08 5.77 18.90
N ASP A 263 -16.74 5.05 19.82
CA ASP A 263 -17.90 5.58 20.55
C ASP A 263 -17.44 6.56 21.65
N PRO A 264 -17.98 7.79 21.70
CA PRO A 264 -17.59 8.76 22.70
C PRO A 264 -17.93 8.31 24.13
N VAL A 265 -16.97 8.43 25.04
CA VAL A 265 -17.15 8.19 26.49
C VAL A 265 -17.23 9.52 27.25
N ASP A 266 -17.99 9.55 28.35
CA ASP A 266 -18.03 10.73 29.22
C ASP A 266 -16.84 10.76 30.15
N VAL A 267 -16.07 11.82 30.11
CA VAL A 267 -14.95 12.10 30.97
C VAL A 267 -15.19 13.41 31.71
N LYS A 268 -15.71 13.36 32.91
CA LYS A 268 -15.99 14.52 33.76
C LYS A 268 -16.89 15.57 33.07
N GLY A 269 -17.91 15.10 32.33
CA GLY A 269 -18.86 15.95 31.61
C GLY A 269 -18.44 16.32 30.19
N THR A 270 -17.29 15.85 29.70
CA THR A 270 -16.83 16.07 28.33
C THR A 270 -16.88 14.77 27.54
N LYS A 271 -17.50 14.78 26.36
CA LYS A 271 -17.51 13.64 25.43
C LYS A 271 -16.17 13.54 24.71
N ILE A 272 -15.48 12.42 24.87
CA ILE A 272 -14.17 12.16 24.25
C ILE A 272 -14.26 10.83 23.51
N VAL A 273 -13.80 10.82 22.26
CA VAL A 273 -13.59 9.58 21.48
C VAL A 273 -12.26 8.97 21.93
N PRO A 274 -12.25 7.73 22.50
CA PRO A 274 -11.02 7.12 23.02
C PRO A 274 -9.89 7.04 21.97
N ARG A 275 -10.21 6.71 20.73
CA ARG A 275 -9.24 6.62 19.63
C ARG A 275 -8.57 7.97 19.35
N ASP A 276 -9.32 9.07 19.32
CA ASP A 276 -8.76 10.41 19.07
C ASP A 276 -7.74 10.77 20.15
N LEU A 277 -8.06 10.44 21.40
CA LEU A 277 -7.13 10.63 22.52
C LEU A 277 -5.90 9.73 22.36
N ALA A 278 -6.07 8.45 22.01
CA ALA A 278 -4.98 7.52 21.78
C ALA A 278 -4.05 8.02 20.65
N VAL A 279 -4.60 8.46 19.53
CA VAL A 279 -3.83 9.03 18.42
C VAL A 279 -3.05 10.27 18.86
N ALA A 280 -3.70 11.19 19.59
CA ALA A 280 -3.05 12.41 20.05
C ALA A 280 -1.90 12.16 21.05
N VAL A 281 -2.07 11.20 21.96
CA VAL A 281 -1.07 10.86 22.99
C VAL A 281 0.04 9.99 22.43
N MET A 282 -0.31 8.88 21.76
CA MET A 282 0.66 7.96 21.17
C MET A 282 1.43 8.60 20.04
N GLY A 283 0.76 9.41 19.21
CA GLY A 283 1.38 10.12 18.09
C GLY A 283 2.58 10.95 18.52
N LYS A 284 2.47 11.69 19.62
CA LYS A 284 3.61 12.47 20.17
C LYS A 284 4.80 11.61 20.55
N LYS A 285 4.57 10.38 21.04
CA LYS A 285 5.64 9.47 21.46
C LYS A 285 6.25 8.70 20.29
N LEU A 286 5.41 8.32 19.34
CA LEU A 286 5.79 7.43 18.22
C LEU A 286 6.29 8.19 16.98
N THR A 287 6.07 9.50 16.89
CA THR A 287 6.66 10.34 15.85
C THR A 287 8.14 10.56 16.14
N LYS A 288 8.98 10.14 15.22
CA LYS A 288 10.45 10.29 15.28
C LYS A 288 10.93 11.07 14.06
N PRO A 289 11.07 12.42 14.14
CA PRO A 289 11.38 13.25 12.98
C PRO A 289 12.69 12.89 12.24
N LYS A 290 13.61 12.21 12.94
CA LYS A 290 14.88 11.68 12.39
C LYS A 290 14.96 10.15 12.52
N GLY A 291 13.83 9.50 12.73
CA GLY A 291 13.76 8.05 12.88
C GLY A 291 13.96 7.37 11.54
N LEU A 292 15.03 6.60 11.41
CA LEU A 292 15.27 5.77 10.24
C LEU A 292 14.35 4.55 10.29
N ASP A 293 13.66 4.28 9.20
CA ASP A 293 12.81 3.11 9.05
C ASP A 293 13.45 2.05 8.14
N LEU A 294 12.91 0.86 8.22
CA LEU A 294 13.09 -0.20 7.23
C LEU A 294 11.74 -0.82 6.90
N VAL A 295 11.65 -1.44 5.74
CA VAL A 295 10.54 -2.30 5.34
C VAL A 295 11.07 -3.72 5.21
N ALA A 296 10.43 -4.67 5.89
CA ALA A 296 10.66 -6.10 5.73
C ALA A 296 9.43 -6.76 5.11
N LEU A 297 9.64 -7.55 4.06
CA LEU A 297 8.57 -8.24 3.33
C LEU A 297 9.02 -9.67 3.04
N ARG A 298 8.09 -10.64 3.18
CA ARG A 298 8.27 -12.01 2.71
C ARG A 298 6.96 -12.53 2.15
N VAL A 299 7.01 -13.10 0.94
CA VAL A 299 5.89 -13.81 0.32
C VAL A 299 6.34 -15.24 0.08
N VAL A 300 5.53 -16.21 0.50
CA VAL A 300 5.80 -17.63 0.32
C VAL A 300 4.58 -18.31 -0.28
N VAL A 301 4.77 -19.01 -1.38
CA VAL A 301 3.72 -19.80 -2.06
C VAL A 301 4.19 -21.25 -2.12
N THR A 302 3.38 -22.16 -1.57
CA THR A 302 3.67 -23.60 -1.57
C THR A 302 2.64 -24.33 -2.41
N GLY A 303 3.06 -25.42 -3.03
CA GLY A 303 2.18 -26.26 -3.85
C GLY A 303 2.97 -27.33 -4.58
N THR A 304 2.55 -27.67 -5.79
CA THR A 304 3.23 -28.64 -6.65
C THR A 304 3.66 -28.05 -7.98
N LYS A 305 4.76 -28.55 -8.54
CA LYS A 305 5.23 -28.26 -9.89
C LYS A 305 5.75 -29.53 -10.52
N ASN A 306 5.25 -29.91 -11.70
CA ASN A 306 5.61 -31.14 -12.40
C ASN A 306 5.45 -32.40 -11.50
N GLY A 307 4.38 -32.43 -10.69
CA GLY A 307 4.06 -33.54 -9.79
C GLY A 307 4.90 -33.61 -8.50
N ALA A 308 5.80 -32.66 -8.25
CA ALA A 308 6.65 -32.61 -7.05
C ALA A 308 6.30 -31.41 -6.16
N PRO A 309 6.40 -31.51 -4.82
CA PRO A 309 6.27 -30.38 -3.92
C PRO A 309 7.26 -29.26 -4.28
N LYS A 310 6.78 -28.04 -4.30
CA LYS A 310 7.58 -26.86 -4.62
C LYS A 310 7.17 -25.68 -3.74
N THR A 311 8.18 -24.99 -3.22
CA THR A 311 8.01 -23.69 -2.55
C THR A 311 8.67 -22.62 -3.40
N LEU A 312 7.95 -21.51 -3.60
CA LEU A 312 8.47 -20.28 -4.19
C LEU A 312 8.41 -19.19 -3.12
N GLY A 313 9.46 -18.40 -2.99
CA GLY A 313 9.50 -17.35 -2.00
C GLY A 313 10.23 -16.12 -2.50
N TRP A 314 9.83 -14.96 -2.00
CA TRP A 314 10.45 -13.66 -2.25
C TRP A 314 10.62 -12.93 -0.94
N GLU A 315 11.72 -12.23 -0.82
CA GLU A 315 12.04 -11.42 0.34
C GLU A 315 12.62 -10.06 -0.07
N LEU A 316 12.27 -9.05 0.68
CA LEU A 316 12.79 -7.71 0.56
C LEU A 316 13.09 -7.16 1.96
N VAL A 317 14.25 -6.54 2.11
CA VAL A 317 14.53 -5.59 3.19
C VAL A 317 15.01 -4.30 2.53
N ASP A 318 14.22 -3.25 2.63
CA ASP A 318 14.58 -1.91 2.14
C ASP A 318 14.80 -0.97 3.33
N HIS A 319 15.67 0.01 3.18
CA HIS A 319 16.07 0.92 4.23
C HIS A 319 15.81 2.38 3.84
N TYR A 320 15.75 3.23 4.84
CA TYR A 320 15.71 4.68 4.66
C TYR A 320 16.85 5.16 3.75
N ASP A 321 16.52 5.96 2.74
CA ASP A 321 17.49 6.60 1.86
C ASP A 321 17.95 7.92 2.49
N GLU A 322 19.09 7.86 3.18
CA GLU A 322 19.66 9.03 3.86
C GLU A 322 20.13 10.12 2.89
N ALA A 323 20.53 9.75 1.67
CA ALA A 323 21.00 10.72 0.68
C ALA A 323 19.88 11.66 0.21
N HIS A 324 18.66 11.18 0.14
CA HIS A 324 17.51 11.94 -0.35
C HIS A 324 16.49 12.25 0.76
N GLY A 325 16.65 11.69 1.95
CA GLY A 325 15.68 11.86 3.05
C GLY A 325 14.34 11.16 2.78
N ILE A 326 14.36 10.02 2.08
CA ILE A 326 13.15 9.27 1.69
C ILE A 326 13.10 7.96 2.49
N SER A 327 12.00 7.74 3.21
CA SER A 327 11.86 6.56 4.06
C SER A 327 11.69 5.28 3.23
N ALA A 328 12.02 4.12 3.82
CA ALA A 328 11.80 2.82 3.19
C ALA A 328 10.32 2.60 2.87
N MET A 329 9.40 3.04 3.76
CA MET A 329 7.97 2.99 3.51
C MET A 329 7.56 3.88 2.32
N MET A 330 8.14 5.07 2.18
CA MET A 330 7.91 5.95 1.04
C MET A 330 8.42 5.33 -0.27
N ARG A 331 9.60 4.72 -0.25
CA ARG A 331 10.22 4.06 -1.40
C ARG A 331 9.37 2.86 -1.86
N THR A 332 9.02 1.97 -0.95
CA THR A 332 8.29 0.73 -1.30
C THR A 332 6.82 0.98 -1.66
N THR A 333 6.19 2.02 -1.14
CA THR A 333 4.79 2.36 -1.40
C THR A 333 4.65 3.40 -2.52
N GLY A 334 5.29 4.55 -2.39
CA GLY A 334 5.18 5.65 -3.36
C GLY A 334 5.80 5.29 -4.72
N TYR A 335 6.92 4.56 -4.74
CA TYR A 335 7.53 4.13 -6.00
C TYR A 335 6.73 3.01 -6.67
N SER A 336 6.07 2.12 -5.89
CA SER A 336 5.12 1.14 -6.45
C SER A 336 3.99 1.84 -7.21
N LEU A 337 3.40 2.87 -6.62
CA LEU A 337 2.37 3.70 -7.26
C LEU A 337 2.90 4.39 -8.53
N SER A 338 4.09 4.97 -8.45
CA SER A 338 4.77 5.60 -9.60
C SER A 338 5.02 4.61 -10.73
N ILE A 339 5.53 3.41 -10.44
CA ILE A 339 5.77 2.35 -11.41
C ILE A 339 4.46 2.01 -12.12
N THR A 340 3.38 1.79 -11.37
CA THR A 340 2.07 1.47 -11.93
C THR A 340 1.58 2.56 -12.89
N GLY A 341 1.62 3.83 -12.48
CA GLY A 341 1.24 4.96 -13.35
C GLY A 341 2.10 5.08 -14.60
N GLN A 342 3.41 4.83 -14.51
CA GLN A 342 4.30 4.83 -15.67
C GLN A 342 4.00 3.69 -16.65
N LEU A 343 3.73 2.48 -16.13
CA LEU A 343 3.37 1.33 -16.95
C LEU A 343 2.01 1.53 -17.65
N GLN A 344 1.04 2.16 -16.97
CA GLN A 344 -0.23 2.55 -17.56
C GLN A 344 -0.02 3.56 -18.72
N ALA A 345 0.73 4.63 -18.45
CA ALA A 345 0.97 5.69 -19.44
C ALA A 345 1.75 5.21 -20.67
N ARG A 346 2.61 4.18 -20.53
CA ARG A 346 3.33 3.53 -21.64
C ARG A 346 2.50 2.49 -22.38
N GLY A 347 1.36 2.07 -21.83
CA GLY A 347 0.53 1.00 -22.38
C GLY A 347 1.12 -0.41 -22.17
N ASP A 348 1.97 -0.59 -21.15
CA ASP A 348 2.56 -1.88 -20.79
C ASP A 348 1.57 -2.78 -20.03
N ILE A 349 0.51 -2.19 -19.46
CA ILE A 349 -0.57 -2.92 -18.77
C ILE A 349 -1.74 -3.12 -19.74
N LYS A 350 -2.11 -4.37 -19.95
CA LYS A 350 -3.21 -4.78 -20.86
C LYS A 350 -3.98 -5.96 -20.24
N PRO A 351 -5.27 -6.06 -20.56
CA PRO A 351 -6.15 -5.19 -21.35
C PRO A 351 -6.64 -3.96 -20.56
N ALA A 352 -7.38 -3.06 -21.22
CA ALA A 352 -8.13 -1.99 -20.56
C ALA A 352 -9.22 -2.58 -19.63
N GLY A 353 -9.56 -1.87 -18.56
CA GLY A 353 -10.54 -2.31 -17.56
C GLY A 353 -10.16 -1.91 -16.15
N VAL A 354 -10.81 -2.53 -15.16
CA VAL A 354 -10.50 -2.34 -13.74
C VAL A 354 -9.94 -3.63 -13.16
N PHE A 355 -8.72 -3.57 -12.63
CA PHE A 355 -7.98 -4.72 -12.12
C PHE A 355 -7.22 -4.35 -10.86
N THR A 356 -7.10 -5.26 -9.90
CA THR A 356 -6.07 -5.13 -8.87
C THR A 356 -4.67 -5.41 -9.47
N PRO A 357 -3.57 -4.93 -8.87
CA PRO A 357 -2.24 -5.04 -9.46
C PRO A 357 -1.83 -6.47 -9.83
N ASP A 358 -2.17 -7.43 -9.00
CA ASP A 358 -1.90 -8.85 -9.20
C ASP A 358 -2.63 -9.44 -10.43
N GLU A 359 -3.80 -8.90 -10.80
CA GLU A 359 -4.55 -9.36 -11.98
C GLU A 359 -3.91 -8.91 -13.30
N CYS A 360 -3.28 -7.74 -13.33
CA CYS A 360 -2.87 -7.08 -14.59
C CYS A 360 -1.38 -6.74 -14.70
N MET A 361 -0.63 -6.68 -13.57
CA MET A 361 0.76 -6.27 -13.58
C MET A 361 1.67 -7.38 -14.13
N PRO A 362 2.52 -7.10 -15.14
CA PRO A 362 3.57 -8.01 -15.54
C PRO A 362 4.64 -8.11 -14.44
N ALA A 363 4.61 -9.18 -13.64
CA ALA A 363 5.41 -9.29 -12.41
C ALA A 363 6.91 -9.14 -12.65
N GLU A 364 7.45 -9.77 -13.69
CA GLU A 364 8.89 -9.69 -14.02
C GLU A 364 9.30 -8.26 -14.39
N LEU A 365 8.47 -7.56 -15.17
CA LEU A 365 8.71 -6.17 -15.51
C LEU A 365 8.63 -5.27 -14.26
N TYR A 366 7.66 -5.51 -13.40
CA TYR A 366 7.50 -4.76 -12.16
C TYR A 366 8.72 -4.96 -11.21
N ILE A 367 9.19 -6.20 -11.05
CA ILE A 367 10.39 -6.51 -10.26
C ILE A 367 11.63 -5.83 -10.87
N ALA A 368 11.76 -5.82 -12.19
CA ALA A 368 12.85 -5.14 -12.87
C ALA A 368 12.79 -3.61 -12.67
N GLU A 369 11.59 -3.01 -12.69
CA GLU A 369 11.39 -1.59 -12.40
C GLU A 369 11.77 -1.24 -10.96
N LEU A 370 11.41 -2.07 -9.98
CA LEU A 370 11.86 -1.91 -8.58
C LEU A 370 13.38 -1.98 -8.46
N ALA A 371 14.01 -2.95 -9.14
CA ALA A 371 15.47 -3.12 -9.12
C ALA A 371 16.23 -1.90 -9.67
N LYS A 372 15.71 -1.22 -10.71
CA LYS A 372 16.27 0.04 -11.22
C LYS A 372 16.31 1.15 -10.17
N ARG A 373 15.42 1.11 -9.19
CA ARG A 373 15.28 2.04 -8.07
C ARG A 373 16.06 1.62 -6.82
N GLY A 374 16.86 0.55 -6.96
CA GLY A 374 17.62 -0.04 -5.84
C GLY A 374 16.78 -0.87 -4.88
N ILE A 375 15.49 -1.08 -5.15
CA ILE A 375 14.60 -1.93 -4.35
C ILE A 375 14.74 -3.36 -4.88
N LYS A 376 15.48 -4.20 -4.16
CA LYS A 376 15.88 -5.53 -4.61
C LYS A 376 15.04 -6.62 -3.95
N ILE A 377 14.25 -7.34 -4.74
CA ILE A 377 13.52 -8.52 -4.30
C ILE A 377 14.42 -9.75 -4.51
N ARG A 378 14.68 -10.48 -3.43
CA ARG A 378 15.46 -11.70 -3.41
C ARG A 378 14.54 -12.92 -3.50
N SER A 379 14.84 -13.89 -4.36
CA SER A 379 14.19 -15.21 -4.30
C SER A 379 14.77 -16.04 -3.14
N LEU A 380 13.91 -16.80 -2.45
CA LEU A 380 14.24 -17.67 -1.32
C LEU A 380 14.48 -19.12 -1.79
#